data_5ce30ebfd8cf870a9cd7871b27606969
#
_entry.id   5ce30ebfd8cf870a9cd7871b27606969
#
_cell.length_a   1.000
_cell.length_b   1.000
_cell.length_c   1.000
_cell.angle_alpha   90.00
_cell.angle_beta   90.00
_cell.angle_gamma   90.00
#
_symmetry.space_group_name_H-M   'P 1'
#
loop_
_entity.id
_entity.type
_entity.pdbx_description
1 polymer ?
#
loop_
_entity_poly.entity_id
_entity_poly.type
_entity_poly.pdbx_seq_one_letter_code
_entity_poly.pdbx_strand_id
1 'polypeptide(L)'
;MNTLLPPSNMPPLAPLDAREQSLSLPPQRAAQVQTPRVNGWRAATFWPAIIGTSLLVYGLYGWLSQGGMSGMEWALLSMIGATFIWVALSVSTVGVAITGLLAREQSVVRPAREVPGIDVALLVPVYNEVPQNVFGNAAAMLQELAMRNGQHRYTLFVLSDTRDDTIAALEWQAYQDLAARAPVGFAVHYRRRAMNTDKKVGNIAEWTRGWGAAYEAMLVLDADSLMTGRAIERLAAELAADPDTGLIQSF
;
A
#
# COMPACT_ATOMS: atom_id res chain seq x y z
N MET A 1 -6.20 21.70 34.86
CA MET A 1 -5.81 21.75 33.45
C MET A 1 -6.99 21.18 32.66
N ASN A 2 -7.76 22.05 32.00
CA ASN A 2 -8.82 21.61 31.11
C ASN A 2 -8.17 21.02 29.88
N THR A 3 -8.08 19.69 29.82
CA THR A 3 -7.70 18.99 28.60
C THR A 3 -8.86 19.13 27.62
N LEU A 4 -8.84 20.21 26.86
CA LEU A 4 -9.73 20.29 25.69
C LEU A 4 -9.44 19.06 24.82
N LEU A 5 -10.48 18.29 24.52
CA LEU A 5 -10.39 17.18 23.59
C LEU A 5 -9.80 17.72 22.27
N PRO A 6 -8.88 16.98 21.64
CA PRO A 6 -8.32 17.40 20.37
C PRO A 6 -9.44 17.63 19.34
N PRO A 7 -9.30 18.62 18.45
CA PRO A 7 -10.31 18.90 17.45
C PRO A 7 -10.57 17.67 16.59
N SER A 8 -11.83 17.38 16.34
CA SER A 8 -12.25 16.23 15.54
C SER A 8 -13.54 16.56 14.81
N ASN A 9 -13.63 16.15 13.57
CA ASN A 9 -14.86 16.20 12.78
C ASN A 9 -15.05 14.87 12.06
N MET A 10 -15.80 13.97 12.70
CA MET A 10 -16.06 12.63 12.20
C MET A 10 -17.56 12.45 11.94
N PRO A 11 -17.95 11.58 11.01
CA PRO A 11 -19.36 11.25 10.79
C PRO A 11 -19.94 10.49 12.00
N PRO A 12 -21.24 10.28 12.04
CA PRO A 12 -21.86 9.40 13.04
C PRO A 12 -21.18 8.02 13.12
N LEU A 13 -21.10 7.47 14.32
CA LEU A 13 -20.51 6.14 14.52
C LEU A 13 -21.28 5.08 13.74
N ALA A 14 -20.54 4.22 13.07
CA ALA A 14 -21.01 3.01 12.40
C ALA A 14 -20.08 1.84 12.77
N PRO A 15 -20.25 1.27 13.96
CA PRO A 15 -19.33 0.27 14.49
C PRO A 15 -19.35 -1.01 13.65
N LEU A 16 -18.14 -1.48 13.30
CA LEU A 16 -17.95 -2.78 12.68
C LEU A 16 -17.64 -3.82 13.77
N ASP A 17 -18.52 -4.79 13.94
CA ASP A 17 -18.30 -5.93 14.83
C ASP A 17 -17.35 -6.92 14.16
N ALA A 18 -16.04 -6.65 14.29
CA ALA A 18 -15.01 -7.52 13.79
C ALA A 18 -14.74 -8.63 14.81
N ARG A 19 -15.08 -9.87 14.46
CA ARG A 19 -14.78 -11.04 15.30
C ARG A 19 -13.26 -11.18 15.44
N GLU A 20 -12.79 -11.32 16.68
CA GLU A 20 -11.38 -11.64 16.91
C GLU A 20 -11.07 -13.02 16.32
N GLN A 21 -10.10 -13.06 15.41
CA GLN A 21 -9.60 -14.31 14.86
C GLN A 21 -8.58 -14.91 15.82
N SER A 22 -8.82 -16.15 16.26
CA SER A 22 -7.81 -16.90 16.99
C SER A 22 -6.75 -17.40 16.03
N LEU A 23 -5.50 -16.91 16.17
CA LEU A 23 -4.35 -17.38 15.38
C LEU A 23 -3.97 -18.84 15.70
N SER A 24 -4.52 -19.44 16.77
CA SER A 24 -4.31 -20.85 17.12
C SER A 24 -5.21 -21.82 16.34
N LEU A 25 -6.26 -21.32 15.70
CA LEU A 25 -7.11 -22.13 14.84
C LEU A 25 -6.62 -22.06 13.40
N PRO A 26 -6.49 -23.21 12.69
CA PRO A 26 -6.18 -23.16 11.27
C PRO A 26 -7.27 -22.37 10.55
N PRO A 27 -6.90 -21.51 9.57
CA PRO A 27 -7.88 -20.77 8.81
C PRO A 27 -8.87 -21.76 8.19
N GLN A 28 -10.17 -21.50 8.39
CA GLN A 28 -11.18 -22.24 7.64
C GLN A 28 -10.85 -22.06 6.15
N ARG A 29 -10.56 -23.16 5.48
CA ARG A 29 -10.21 -23.13 4.06
C ARG A 29 -11.32 -22.40 3.31
N ALA A 30 -11.06 -21.16 2.95
CA ALA A 30 -11.80 -20.54 1.87
C ALA A 30 -11.66 -21.44 0.64
N ALA A 31 -12.73 -21.58 -0.14
CA ALA A 31 -12.75 -22.37 -1.37
C ALA A 31 -11.46 -22.13 -2.13
N GLN A 32 -10.83 -23.20 -2.60
CA GLN A 32 -9.52 -23.14 -3.26
C GLN A 32 -9.56 -22.09 -4.37
N VAL A 33 -9.10 -20.90 -4.06
CA VAL A 33 -8.78 -19.91 -5.09
C VAL A 33 -7.72 -20.58 -5.96
N GLN A 34 -8.05 -20.85 -7.21
CA GLN A 34 -7.09 -21.37 -8.19
C GLN A 34 -5.97 -20.32 -8.30
N THR A 35 -4.90 -20.52 -7.55
CA THR A 35 -3.72 -19.67 -7.67
C THR A 35 -3.24 -19.76 -9.11
N PRO A 36 -3.13 -18.62 -9.82
CA PRO A 36 -2.58 -18.64 -11.18
C PRO A 36 -1.23 -19.36 -11.16
N ARG A 37 -0.93 -20.13 -12.21
CA ARG A 37 0.35 -20.85 -12.35
C ARG A 37 1.53 -19.86 -12.32
N VAL A 38 2.01 -19.54 -11.11
CA VAL A 38 3.10 -18.59 -10.87
C VAL A 38 4.49 -19.18 -11.19
N ASN A 39 4.55 -20.47 -11.54
CA ASN A 39 5.82 -21.19 -11.68
C ASN A 39 6.75 -20.62 -12.76
N GLY A 40 6.22 -20.12 -13.88
CA GLY A 40 7.04 -19.57 -14.96
C GLY A 40 7.77 -18.27 -14.58
N TRP A 41 7.09 -17.35 -13.89
CA TRP A 41 7.67 -16.08 -13.45
C TRP A 41 8.74 -16.25 -12.38
N ARG A 42 8.52 -17.19 -11.44
CA ARG A 42 9.54 -17.55 -10.44
C ARG A 42 10.80 -18.09 -11.12
N ALA A 43 10.64 -19.02 -12.07
CA ALA A 43 11.77 -19.56 -12.82
C ALA A 43 12.52 -18.46 -13.57
N ALA A 44 11.82 -17.54 -14.25
CA ALA A 44 12.40 -16.43 -14.97
C ALA A 44 13.15 -15.43 -14.06
N THR A 45 12.78 -15.35 -12.77
CA THR A 45 13.46 -14.48 -11.78
C THR A 45 14.70 -15.18 -11.21
N PHE A 46 14.60 -16.44 -10.79
CA PHE A 46 15.66 -17.09 -10.04
C PHE A 46 16.77 -17.68 -10.93
N TRP A 47 16.42 -18.31 -12.06
CA TRP A 47 17.42 -18.97 -12.89
C TRP A 47 18.47 -18.04 -13.48
N PRO A 48 18.17 -16.88 -14.06
CA PRO A 48 19.18 -15.96 -14.54
C PRO A 48 20.14 -15.48 -13.45
N ALA A 49 19.63 -15.23 -12.24
CA ALA A 49 20.44 -14.82 -11.11
C ALA A 49 21.41 -15.93 -10.67
N ILE A 50 20.92 -17.17 -10.56
CA ILE A 50 21.75 -18.33 -10.18
C ILE A 50 22.82 -18.58 -11.26
N ILE A 51 22.43 -18.62 -12.53
CA ILE A 51 23.36 -18.86 -13.63
C ILE A 51 24.42 -17.76 -13.70
N GLY A 52 24.03 -16.47 -13.65
CA GLY A 52 24.94 -15.35 -13.67
C GLY A 52 25.94 -15.38 -12.52
N THR A 53 25.44 -15.66 -11.30
CA THR A 53 26.30 -15.78 -10.11
C THR A 53 27.27 -16.97 -10.23
N SER A 54 26.78 -18.11 -10.70
CA SER A 54 27.63 -19.31 -10.89
C SER A 54 28.74 -19.08 -11.91
N LEU A 55 28.44 -18.40 -13.02
CA LEU A 55 29.43 -18.05 -14.03
C LEU A 55 30.47 -17.08 -13.50
N LEU A 56 30.05 -16.07 -12.74
CA LEU A 56 30.97 -15.12 -12.11
C LEU A 56 31.89 -15.80 -11.12
N VAL A 57 31.34 -16.60 -10.21
CA VAL A 57 32.10 -17.32 -9.19
C VAL A 57 33.07 -18.31 -9.84
N TYR A 58 32.63 -19.03 -10.86
CA TYR A 58 33.48 -19.95 -11.63
C TYR A 58 34.64 -19.24 -12.32
N GLY A 59 34.39 -18.10 -12.97
CA GLY A 59 35.40 -17.31 -13.62
C GLY A 59 36.45 -16.75 -12.64
N LEU A 60 35.98 -16.20 -11.50
CA LEU A 60 36.85 -15.70 -10.44
C LEU A 60 37.67 -16.82 -9.79
N TYR A 61 37.04 -17.98 -9.54
CA TYR A 61 37.75 -19.15 -9.02
C TYR A 61 38.88 -19.58 -9.97
N GLY A 62 38.62 -19.66 -11.29
CA GLY A 62 39.64 -20.00 -12.29
C GLY A 62 40.80 -19.01 -12.33
N TRP A 63 40.55 -17.75 -12.03
CA TRP A 63 41.61 -16.72 -11.98
C TRP A 63 42.40 -16.78 -10.66
N LEU A 64 41.72 -16.90 -9.49
CA LEU A 64 42.33 -16.94 -8.18
C LEU A 64 43.10 -18.23 -7.91
N SER A 65 42.67 -19.36 -8.49
CA SER A 65 43.28 -20.67 -8.23
C SER A 65 44.62 -20.92 -8.89
N GLN A 66 45.14 -20.01 -9.75
CA GLN A 66 46.40 -20.19 -10.50
C GLN A 66 47.64 -20.31 -9.62
N GLY A 67 47.59 -19.82 -8.36
CA GLY A 67 48.69 -19.91 -7.39
C GLY A 67 48.36 -20.80 -6.17
N GLY A 68 47.24 -21.50 -6.20
CA GLY A 68 46.66 -22.13 -5.03
C GLY A 68 45.71 -21.18 -4.27
N MET A 69 44.71 -21.69 -3.59
CA MET A 69 43.72 -20.88 -2.87
C MET A 69 44.08 -20.74 -1.39
N SER A 70 44.31 -19.53 -0.94
CA SER A 70 44.44 -19.19 0.48
C SER A 70 43.05 -19.10 1.17
N GLY A 71 43.03 -19.15 2.50
CA GLY A 71 41.79 -18.99 3.26
C GLY A 71 41.11 -17.62 3.01
N MET A 72 41.91 -16.57 2.78
CA MET A 72 41.39 -15.23 2.46
C MET A 72 40.72 -15.18 1.08
N GLU A 73 41.27 -15.84 0.07
CA GLU A 73 40.69 -15.93 -1.27
C GLU A 73 39.38 -16.70 -1.28
N TRP A 74 39.26 -17.78 -0.48
CA TRP A 74 38.00 -18.48 -0.28
C TRP A 74 36.94 -17.57 0.41
N ALA A 75 37.33 -16.82 1.42
CA ALA A 75 36.44 -15.86 2.08
C ALA A 75 35.97 -14.76 1.12
N LEU A 76 36.90 -14.20 0.33
CA LEU A 76 36.61 -13.17 -0.65
C LEU A 76 35.65 -13.70 -1.74
N LEU A 77 35.92 -14.88 -2.30
CA LEU A 77 35.08 -15.50 -3.33
C LEU A 77 33.66 -15.76 -2.81
N SER A 78 33.55 -16.24 -1.56
CA SER A 78 32.26 -16.48 -0.92
C SER A 78 31.46 -15.18 -0.72
N MET A 79 32.13 -14.12 -0.28
CA MET A 79 31.51 -12.82 -0.04
C MET A 79 31.07 -12.15 -1.36
N ILE A 80 31.88 -12.24 -2.42
CA ILE A 80 31.51 -11.76 -3.76
C ILE A 80 30.30 -12.54 -4.28
N GLY A 81 30.31 -13.87 -4.17
CA GLY A 81 29.17 -14.70 -4.60
C GLY A 81 27.87 -14.35 -3.88
N ALA A 82 27.95 -14.21 -2.54
CA ALA A 82 26.79 -13.83 -1.73
C ALA A 82 26.25 -12.43 -2.05
N THR A 83 27.14 -11.47 -2.31
CA THR A 83 26.74 -10.11 -2.69
C THR A 83 26.15 -10.09 -4.10
N PHE A 84 26.82 -10.77 -5.03
CA PHE A 84 26.40 -10.74 -6.43
C PHE A 84 25.07 -11.44 -6.66
N ILE A 85 24.75 -12.55 -5.95
CA ILE A 85 23.44 -13.19 -6.10
C ILE A 85 22.30 -12.26 -5.68
N TRP A 86 22.53 -11.43 -4.66
CA TRP A 86 21.56 -10.43 -4.23
C TRP A 86 21.30 -9.37 -5.30
N VAL A 87 22.37 -8.85 -5.90
CA VAL A 87 22.28 -7.88 -7.01
C VAL A 87 21.64 -8.53 -8.24
N ALA A 88 22.04 -9.75 -8.59
CA ALA A 88 21.51 -10.47 -9.73
C ALA A 88 20.02 -10.79 -9.60
N LEU A 89 19.55 -11.11 -8.40
CA LEU A 89 18.11 -11.28 -8.11
C LEU A 89 17.34 -9.98 -8.31
N SER A 90 17.89 -8.86 -7.84
CA SER A 90 17.26 -7.54 -8.02
C SER A 90 17.15 -7.18 -9.50
N VAL A 91 18.22 -7.34 -10.26
CA VAL A 91 18.24 -7.09 -11.71
C VAL A 91 17.28 -8.00 -12.46
N SER A 92 17.27 -9.30 -12.12
CA SER A 92 16.36 -10.27 -12.73
C SER A 92 14.89 -9.94 -12.44
N THR A 93 14.56 -9.51 -11.22
CA THR A 93 13.21 -9.07 -10.85
C THR A 93 12.76 -7.86 -11.66
N VAL A 94 13.63 -6.87 -11.81
CA VAL A 94 13.35 -5.69 -12.65
C VAL A 94 13.16 -6.09 -14.11
N GLY A 95 14.00 -6.97 -14.66
CA GLY A 95 13.88 -7.47 -16.03
C GLY A 95 12.55 -8.19 -16.27
N VAL A 96 12.14 -9.05 -15.33
CA VAL A 96 10.84 -9.73 -15.36
C VAL A 96 9.67 -8.73 -15.27
N ALA A 97 9.79 -7.70 -14.42
CA ALA A 97 8.77 -6.66 -14.30
C ALA A 97 8.62 -5.86 -15.61
N ILE A 98 9.73 -5.45 -16.22
CA ILE A 98 9.74 -4.71 -17.50
C ILE A 98 9.10 -5.55 -18.61
N THR A 99 9.49 -6.83 -18.75
CA THR A 99 8.89 -7.72 -19.77
C THR A 99 7.41 -7.93 -19.53
N GLY A 100 6.99 -8.02 -18.26
CA GLY A 100 5.58 -8.08 -17.85
C GLY A 100 4.79 -6.81 -18.23
N LEU A 101 5.38 -5.63 -18.02
CA LEU A 101 4.78 -4.36 -18.40
C LEU A 101 4.62 -4.24 -19.92
N LEU A 102 5.66 -4.56 -20.69
CA LEU A 102 5.63 -4.51 -22.15
C LEU A 102 4.61 -5.52 -22.74
N ALA A 103 4.53 -6.72 -22.17
CA ALA A 103 3.53 -7.69 -22.55
C ALA A 103 2.09 -7.26 -22.18
N ARG A 104 1.91 -6.50 -21.09
CA ARG A 104 0.62 -6.01 -20.62
C ARG A 104 0.10 -4.84 -21.46
N GLU A 105 0.98 -4.02 -22.02
CA GLU A 105 0.60 -2.95 -22.94
C GLU A 105 -0.06 -3.50 -24.22
N GLN A 106 0.27 -4.73 -24.61
CA GLN A 106 -0.36 -5.45 -25.70
C GLN A 106 -1.63 -6.24 -25.28
N SER A 107 -1.84 -6.44 -23.98
CA SER A 107 -3.04 -7.11 -23.48
C SER A 107 -4.18 -6.11 -23.40
N VAL A 108 -5.08 -6.27 -24.34
CA VAL A 108 -6.39 -5.62 -24.50
C VAL A 108 -6.91 -5.06 -23.16
N VAL A 109 -7.20 -3.76 -23.18
CA VAL A 109 -8.10 -3.11 -22.22
C VAL A 109 -9.30 -4.04 -22.04
N ARG A 110 -9.34 -4.79 -20.94
CA ARG A 110 -10.57 -5.52 -20.60
C ARG A 110 -11.67 -4.48 -20.55
N PRO A 111 -12.78 -4.67 -21.30
CA PRO A 111 -13.90 -3.75 -21.18
C PRO A 111 -14.23 -3.62 -19.70
N ALA A 112 -14.45 -2.40 -19.25
CA ALA A 112 -14.84 -2.13 -17.89
C ALA A 112 -16.04 -3.02 -17.58
N ARG A 113 -15.86 -3.99 -16.70
CA ARG A 113 -16.96 -4.81 -16.22
C ARG A 113 -17.88 -3.86 -15.48
N GLU A 114 -19.15 -3.81 -15.84
CA GLU A 114 -20.13 -3.09 -15.04
C GLU A 114 -20.12 -3.74 -13.64
N VAL A 115 -19.53 -3.04 -12.69
CA VAL A 115 -19.48 -3.46 -11.28
C VAL A 115 -20.36 -2.51 -10.48
N PRO A 116 -21.00 -2.96 -9.40
CA PRO A 116 -21.77 -2.04 -8.56
C PRO A 116 -20.85 -0.96 -7.98
N GLY A 117 -21.39 0.26 -7.83
CA GLY A 117 -20.70 1.29 -7.07
C GLY A 117 -20.58 0.89 -5.61
N ILE A 118 -19.41 1.09 -5.01
CA ILE A 118 -19.15 0.83 -3.59
C ILE A 118 -18.72 2.10 -2.87
N ASP A 119 -18.93 2.15 -1.56
CA ASP A 119 -18.42 3.19 -0.67
C ASP A 119 -17.03 2.85 -0.18
N VAL A 120 -16.05 3.70 -0.50
CA VAL A 120 -14.63 3.50 -0.20
C VAL A 120 -14.15 4.58 0.76
N ALA A 121 -13.62 4.17 1.90
CA ALA A 121 -12.92 5.07 2.82
C ALA A 121 -11.44 5.20 2.43
N LEU A 122 -10.97 6.43 2.16
CA LEU A 122 -9.57 6.75 1.96
C LEU A 122 -8.98 7.14 3.32
N LEU A 123 -8.12 6.30 3.89
CA LEU A 123 -7.53 6.50 5.22
C LEU A 123 -6.10 7.01 5.09
N VAL A 124 -5.83 8.19 5.64
CA VAL A 124 -4.50 8.82 5.67
C VAL A 124 -4.07 8.96 7.14
N PRO A 125 -3.39 7.98 7.72
CA PRO A 125 -2.79 8.10 9.04
C PRO A 125 -1.59 9.05 9.00
N VAL A 126 -1.56 10.05 9.90
CA VAL A 126 -0.50 11.06 9.98
C VAL A 126 0.10 11.14 11.38
N TYR A 127 1.41 11.44 11.46
CA TYR A 127 2.13 11.63 12.71
C TYR A 127 3.27 12.61 12.55
N ASN A 128 3.09 13.87 13.01
CA ASN A 128 4.06 14.96 12.91
C ASN A 128 4.58 15.22 11.48
N GLU A 129 3.75 14.93 10.47
CA GLU A 129 4.07 15.22 9.08
C GLU A 129 3.87 16.70 8.76
N VAL A 130 4.40 17.16 7.62
CA VAL A 130 4.19 18.52 7.12
C VAL A 130 2.76 18.63 6.56
N PRO A 131 1.84 19.40 7.23
CA PRO A 131 0.43 19.39 6.85
C PRO A 131 0.17 19.82 5.40
N GLN A 132 0.94 20.76 4.86
CA GLN A 132 0.80 21.25 3.49
C GLN A 132 0.99 20.12 2.46
N ASN A 133 1.93 19.20 2.71
CA ASN A 133 2.18 18.07 1.82
C ASN A 133 1.03 17.05 1.89
N VAL A 134 0.62 16.67 3.10
CA VAL A 134 -0.44 15.69 3.33
C VAL A 134 -1.75 16.16 2.71
N PHE A 135 -2.19 17.37 3.05
CA PHE A 135 -3.47 17.90 2.58
C PHE A 135 -3.41 18.35 1.11
N GLY A 136 -2.22 18.74 0.62
CA GLY A 136 -2.00 19.01 -0.81
C GLY A 136 -2.13 17.73 -1.67
N ASN A 137 -1.53 16.63 -1.25
CA ASN A 137 -1.67 15.32 -1.91
C ASN A 137 -3.13 14.84 -1.86
N ALA A 138 -3.79 14.97 -0.71
CA ALA A 138 -5.19 14.62 -0.55
C ALA A 138 -6.09 15.44 -1.49
N ALA A 139 -5.88 16.75 -1.57
CA ALA A 139 -6.63 17.63 -2.49
C ALA A 139 -6.47 17.21 -3.95
N ALA A 140 -5.23 16.91 -4.37
CA ALA A 140 -4.95 16.48 -5.75
C ALA A 140 -5.64 15.15 -6.08
N MET A 141 -5.61 14.18 -5.16
CA MET A 141 -6.30 12.89 -5.33
C MET A 141 -7.81 13.07 -5.45
N LEU A 142 -8.44 13.89 -4.58
CA LEU A 142 -9.88 14.13 -4.63
C LEU A 142 -10.30 14.87 -5.91
N GLN A 143 -9.51 15.83 -6.37
CA GLN A 143 -9.77 16.54 -7.63
C GLN A 143 -9.68 15.60 -8.84
N GLU A 144 -8.68 14.73 -8.89
CA GLU A 144 -8.55 13.76 -9.98
C GLU A 144 -9.71 12.75 -9.97
N LEU A 145 -10.11 12.25 -8.80
CA LEU A 145 -11.28 11.37 -8.68
C LEU A 145 -12.57 12.07 -9.14
N ALA A 146 -12.77 13.33 -8.78
CA ALA A 146 -13.94 14.10 -9.20
C ALA A 146 -14.00 14.29 -10.73
N MET A 147 -12.85 14.56 -11.37
CA MET A 147 -12.77 14.68 -12.83
C MET A 147 -13.12 13.39 -13.58
N ARG A 148 -12.92 12.24 -12.93
CA ARG A 148 -13.19 10.93 -13.54
C ARG A 148 -14.66 10.54 -13.54
N ASN A 149 -15.45 11.15 -12.66
CA ASN A 149 -16.89 10.89 -12.52
C ASN A 149 -17.23 9.38 -12.45
N GLY A 150 -16.44 8.63 -11.68
CA GLY A 150 -16.62 7.18 -11.47
C GLY A 150 -17.90 6.86 -10.70
N GLN A 151 -18.25 5.57 -10.66
CA GLN A 151 -19.47 5.11 -9.97
C GLN A 151 -19.26 4.83 -8.48
N HIS A 152 -18.01 4.77 -8.00
CA HIS A 152 -17.71 4.56 -6.60
C HIS A 152 -17.76 5.88 -5.83
N ARG A 153 -18.17 5.82 -4.56
CA ARG A 153 -18.17 6.98 -3.66
C ARG A 153 -16.94 6.93 -2.75
N TYR A 154 -16.32 8.07 -2.55
CA TYR A 154 -15.09 8.16 -1.77
C TYR A 154 -15.26 9.15 -0.64
N THR A 155 -14.82 8.76 0.57
CA THR A 155 -14.75 9.62 1.74
C THR A 155 -13.32 9.62 2.28
N LEU A 156 -12.76 10.81 2.46
CA LEU A 156 -11.40 10.96 2.98
C LEU A 156 -11.41 11.09 4.51
N PHE A 157 -10.54 10.34 5.16
CA PHE A 157 -10.29 10.41 6.59
C PHE A 157 -8.81 10.69 6.85
N VAL A 158 -8.50 11.84 7.43
CA VAL A 158 -7.17 12.14 7.98
C VAL A 158 -7.17 11.74 9.45
N LEU A 159 -6.36 10.75 9.79
CA LEU A 159 -6.32 10.10 11.11
C LEU A 159 -5.02 10.50 11.82
N SER A 160 -5.07 11.59 12.60
CA SER A 160 -3.89 12.16 13.24
C SER A 160 -3.56 11.50 14.58
N ASP A 161 -2.28 11.16 14.71
CA ASP A 161 -1.61 10.80 15.95
C ASP A 161 -0.57 11.84 16.38
N THR A 162 -0.58 13.01 15.73
CA THR A 162 0.36 14.12 15.94
C THR A 162 0.34 14.61 17.39
N ARG A 163 1.51 14.69 18.00
CA ARG A 163 1.69 15.12 19.39
C ARG A 163 2.14 16.56 19.52
N ASP A 164 2.81 17.10 18.50
CA ASP A 164 3.19 18.50 18.45
C ASP A 164 1.93 19.35 18.24
N ASP A 165 1.61 20.19 19.24
CA ASP A 165 0.40 21.00 19.19
C ASP A 165 0.46 22.08 18.11
N THR A 166 1.66 22.55 17.73
CA THR A 166 1.85 23.51 16.64
C THR A 166 1.51 22.88 15.30
N ILE A 167 2.03 21.66 15.05
CA ILE A 167 1.72 20.89 13.84
C ILE A 167 0.23 20.54 13.81
N ALA A 168 -0.33 20.10 14.95
CA ALA A 168 -1.74 19.73 15.02
C ALA A 168 -2.68 20.92 14.75
N ALA A 169 -2.31 22.13 15.18
CA ALA A 169 -3.07 23.34 14.85
C ALA A 169 -3.05 23.63 13.34
N LEU A 170 -1.90 23.44 12.70
CA LEU A 170 -1.75 23.57 11.24
C LEU A 170 -2.50 22.46 10.48
N GLU A 171 -2.50 21.21 10.98
CA GLU A 171 -3.31 20.12 10.42
C GLU A 171 -4.80 20.47 10.46
N TRP A 172 -5.28 20.99 11.60
CA TRP A 172 -6.68 21.38 11.74
C TRP A 172 -7.07 22.49 10.76
N GLN A 173 -6.23 23.51 10.59
CA GLN A 173 -6.44 24.58 9.62
C GLN A 173 -6.45 24.04 8.20
N ALA A 174 -5.47 23.21 7.83
CA ALA A 174 -5.38 22.60 6.50
C ALA A 174 -6.58 21.67 6.22
N TYR A 175 -7.07 20.95 7.23
CA TYR A 175 -8.31 20.18 7.13
C TYR A 175 -9.51 21.09 6.82
N GLN A 176 -9.71 22.18 7.56
CA GLN A 176 -10.82 23.11 7.32
C GLN A 176 -10.78 23.68 5.89
N ASP A 177 -9.59 24.06 5.44
CA ASP A 177 -9.37 24.56 4.09
C ASP A 177 -9.67 23.49 3.01
N LEU A 178 -9.27 22.25 3.23
CA LEU A 178 -9.56 21.15 2.31
C LEU A 178 -11.07 20.83 2.30
N ALA A 179 -11.70 20.72 3.47
CA ALA A 179 -13.12 20.40 3.58
C ALA A 179 -14.00 21.48 2.91
N ALA A 180 -13.63 22.75 3.01
CA ALA A 180 -14.34 23.87 2.37
C ALA A 180 -14.20 23.87 0.83
N ARG A 181 -13.12 23.27 0.30
CA ARG A 181 -12.81 23.24 -1.15
C ARG A 181 -12.95 21.87 -1.77
N ALA A 182 -13.40 20.87 -1.01
CA ALA A 182 -13.59 19.51 -1.51
C ALA A 182 -14.59 19.51 -2.68
N PRO A 183 -14.34 18.71 -3.71
CA PRO A 183 -15.27 18.58 -4.82
C PRO A 183 -16.66 18.10 -4.36
N VAL A 184 -17.70 18.48 -5.06
CA VAL A 184 -19.07 18.05 -4.75
C VAL A 184 -19.15 16.53 -4.74
N GLY A 185 -19.76 15.97 -3.69
CA GLY A 185 -19.89 14.52 -3.51
C GLY A 185 -18.74 13.86 -2.73
N PHE A 186 -17.70 14.61 -2.36
CA PHE A 186 -16.60 14.12 -1.54
C PHE A 186 -16.68 14.69 -0.13
N ALA A 187 -16.78 13.80 0.86
CA ALA A 187 -16.68 14.19 2.27
C ALA A 187 -15.22 14.05 2.75
N VAL A 188 -14.82 14.98 3.61
CA VAL A 188 -13.50 15.00 4.25
C VAL A 188 -13.69 15.06 5.75
N HIS A 189 -13.04 14.16 6.46
CA HIS A 189 -13.09 14.06 7.91
C HIS A 189 -11.70 14.10 8.52
N TYR A 190 -11.62 14.58 9.75
CA TYR A 190 -10.37 14.67 10.51
C TYR A 190 -10.61 14.21 11.95
N ARG A 191 -9.70 13.40 12.46
CA ARG A 191 -9.66 13.00 13.86
C ARG A 191 -8.23 13.03 14.38
N ARG A 192 -8.03 13.69 15.52
CA ARG A 192 -6.80 13.58 16.29
C ARG A 192 -7.04 12.75 17.54
N ARG A 193 -6.24 11.71 17.76
CA ARG A 193 -6.31 10.90 19.00
C ARG A 193 -5.53 11.57 20.13
N ALA A 194 -6.05 11.42 21.35
CA ALA A 194 -5.35 11.88 22.56
C ALA A 194 -4.10 11.03 22.86
N MET A 195 -4.15 9.73 22.53
CA MET A 195 -3.05 8.77 22.75
C MET A 195 -2.76 7.98 21.48
N ASN A 196 -1.47 7.90 21.13
CA ASN A 196 -0.98 7.12 20.00
C ASN A 196 -0.73 5.66 20.41
N THR A 197 -1.78 4.96 20.85
CA THR A 197 -1.70 3.54 21.22
C THR A 197 -1.56 2.71 19.95
N ASP A 198 -0.61 1.78 19.93
CA ASP A 198 -0.31 0.90 18.78
C ASP A 198 -0.04 1.64 17.48
N LYS A 199 0.31 2.92 17.55
CA LYS A 199 0.75 3.76 16.42
C LYS A 199 -0.26 3.68 15.24
N LYS A 200 0.24 3.62 13.99
CA LYS A 200 -0.56 3.57 12.77
C LYS A 200 -1.59 2.40 12.79
N VAL A 201 -1.18 1.23 13.26
CA VAL A 201 -2.07 0.05 13.30
C VAL A 201 -3.24 0.29 14.27
N GLY A 202 -2.95 0.80 15.47
CA GLY A 202 -3.98 1.14 16.46
C GLY A 202 -4.92 2.24 15.97
N ASN A 203 -4.41 3.21 15.21
CA ASN A 203 -5.21 4.28 14.64
C ASN A 203 -6.23 3.75 13.61
N ILE A 204 -5.77 2.91 12.69
CA ILE A 204 -6.62 2.27 11.69
C ILE A 204 -7.63 1.32 12.37
N ALA A 205 -7.17 0.51 13.33
CA ALA A 205 -8.05 -0.41 14.06
C ALA A 205 -9.17 0.31 14.83
N GLU A 206 -8.86 1.44 15.46
CA GLU A 206 -9.88 2.27 16.13
C GLU A 206 -10.87 2.85 15.13
N TRP A 207 -10.40 3.34 13.98
CA TRP A 207 -11.27 3.82 12.92
C TRP A 207 -12.18 2.69 12.41
N THR A 208 -11.61 1.51 12.13
CA THR A 208 -12.38 0.35 11.63
C THR A 208 -13.48 -0.05 12.61
N ARG A 209 -13.18 -0.09 13.92
CA ARG A 209 -14.19 -0.41 14.95
C ARG A 209 -15.28 0.66 15.06
N GLY A 210 -14.92 1.94 14.88
CA GLY A 210 -15.86 3.05 15.07
C GLY A 210 -16.72 3.37 13.86
N TRP A 211 -16.18 3.20 12.65
CA TRP A 211 -16.81 3.67 11.40
C TRP A 211 -16.79 2.66 10.26
N GLY A 212 -16.09 1.54 10.41
CA GLY A 212 -15.86 0.59 9.33
C GLY A 212 -17.13 0.01 8.71
N ALA A 213 -18.24 -0.12 9.46
CA ALA A 213 -19.48 -0.68 8.92
C ALA A 213 -20.22 0.23 7.92
N ALA A 214 -19.83 1.50 7.81
CA ALA A 214 -20.41 2.42 6.82
C ALA A 214 -19.77 2.30 5.42
N TYR A 215 -18.72 1.48 5.26
CA TYR A 215 -17.94 1.39 4.02
C TYR A 215 -17.75 -0.08 3.61
N GLU A 216 -17.91 -0.37 2.32
CA GLU A 216 -17.62 -1.69 1.76
C GLU A 216 -16.11 -1.93 1.62
N ALA A 217 -15.33 -0.86 1.49
CA ALA A 217 -13.88 -0.96 1.35
C ALA A 217 -13.14 0.19 2.04
N MET A 218 -11.88 -0.06 2.39
CA MET A 218 -10.96 0.98 2.82
C MET A 218 -9.65 0.91 2.02
N LEU A 219 -9.11 2.07 1.64
CA LEU A 219 -7.79 2.23 1.06
C LEU A 219 -6.91 2.96 2.06
N VAL A 220 -5.88 2.27 2.56
CA VAL A 220 -4.91 2.87 3.49
C VAL A 220 -3.76 3.47 2.70
N LEU A 221 -3.55 4.76 2.87
CA LEU A 221 -2.49 5.53 2.22
C LEU A 221 -1.43 5.95 3.25
N ASP A 222 -0.19 6.08 2.85
CA ASP A 222 0.82 6.74 3.68
C ASP A 222 0.66 8.28 3.57
N ALA A 223 1.10 9.01 4.58
CA ALA A 223 0.92 10.46 4.66
C ALA A 223 1.54 11.22 3.48
N ASP A 224 2.61 10.68 2.90
CA ASP A 224 3.33 11.20 1.74
C ASP A 224 2.86 10.60 0.40
N SER A 225 1.89 9.67 0.44
CA SER A 225 1.39 9.01 -0.76
C SER A 225 0.61 9.96 -1.67
N LEU A 226 0.93 9.89 -2.95
CA LEU A 226 0.15 10.51 -4.02
C LEU A 226 -0.23 9.42 -5.02
N MET A 227 -1.47 8.96 -4.97
CA MET A 227 -1.99 7.95 -5.89
C MET A 227 -2.89 8.60 -6.93
N THR A 228 -2.76 8.21 -8.20
CA THR A 228 -3.65 8.73 -9.25
C THR A 228 -5.09 8.27 -9.03
N GLY A 229 -6.07 9.11 -9.34
CA GLY A 229 -7.48 8.76 -9.27
C GLY A 229 -7.81 7.53 -10.12
N ARG A 230 -7.11 7.35 -11.25
CA ARG A 230 -7.21 6.13 -12.07
C ARG A 230 -6.80 4.87 -11.30
N ALA A 231 -5.73 4.94 -10.52
CA ALA A 231 -5.28 3.79 -9.73
C ALA A 231 -6.27 3.46 -8.61
N ILE A 232 -6.78 4.49 -7.93
CA ILE A 232 -7.79 4.34 -6.86
C ILE A 232 -9.07 3.70 -7.42
N GLU A 233 -9.62 4.23 -8.51
CA GLU A 233 -10.80 3.67 -9.16
C GLU A 233 -10.61 2.22 -9.60
N ARG A 234 -9.43 1.92 -10.13
CA ARG A 234 -9.13 0.56 -10.57
C ARG A 234 -9.10 -0.42 -9.40
N LEU A 235 -8.50 -0.04 -8.27
CA LEU A 235 -8.50 -0.88 -7.08
C LEU A 235 -9.92 -1.11 -6.55
N ALA A 236 -10.74 -0.06 -6.50
CA ALA A 236 -12.14 -0.14 -6.10
C ALA A 236 -12.95 -1.04 -7.04
N ALA A 237 -12.78 -0.90 -8.35
CA ALA A 237 -13.48 -1.70 -9.35
C ALA A 237 -13.09 -3.19 -9.31
N GLU A 238 -11.80 -3.49 -9.14
CA GLU A 238 -11.33 -4.88 -9.03
C GLU A 238 -11.86 -5.54 -7.74
N LEU A 239 -11.94 -4.78 -6.62
CA LEU A 239 -12.52 -5.27 -5.37
C LEU A 239 -14.04 -5.52 -5.51
N ALA A 240 -14.76 -4.57 -6.12
CA ALA A 240 -16.19 -4.69 -6.34
C ALA A 240 -16.55 -5.84 -7.32
N ALA A 241 -15.62 -6.22 -8.21
CA ALA A 241 -15.81 -7.31 -9.18
C ALA A 241 -15.66 -8.71 -8.58
N ASP A 242 -15.03 -8.83 -7.41
CA ASP A 242 -14.77 -10.10 -6.74
C ASP A 242 -15.14 -10.04 -5.26
N PRO A 243 -16.38 -10.40 -4.91
CA PRO A 243 -16.89 -10.35 -3.52
C PRO A 243 -16.12 -11.25 -2.54
N ASP A 244 -15.41 -12.26 -3.03
CA ASP A 244 -14.62 -13.19 -2.22
C ASP A 244 -13.20 -12.66 -1.92
N THR A 245 -12.80 -11.58 -2.58
CA THR A 245 -11.49 -10.95 -2.37
C THR A 245 -11.52 -10.04 -1.16
N GLY A 246 -10.72 -10.37 -0.15
CA GLY A 246 -10.58 -9.55 1.08
C GLY A 246 -9.50 -8.48 1.00
N LEU A 247 -8.55 -8.55 0.03
CA LEU A 247 -7.45 -7.61 -0.13
C LEU A 247 -6.98 -7.53 -1.58
N ILE A 248 -6.84 -6.31 -2.08
CA ILE A 248 -6.17 -6.01 -3.35
C ILE A 248 -5.00 -5.08 -3.10
N GLN A 249 -3.88 -5.36 -3.73
CA GLN A 249 -2.65 -4.58 -3.61
C GLN A 249 -2.12 -4.23 -5.01
N SER A 250 -1.71 -2.97 -5.19
CA SER A 250 -0.95 -2.54 -6.37
C SER A 250 0.55 -2.73 -6.12
N PHE A 251 1.28 -3.05 -7.17
CA PHE A 251 2.75 -3.10 -7.17
C PHE A 251 3.30 -1.97 -8.04
#